data_4154355ad87781270259fb60e5414dd9
#
_entry.id   4154355ad87781270259fb60e5414dd9
#
_cell.length_a   1.000
_cell.length_b   1.000
_cell.length_c   1.000
_cell.angle_alpha   90.00
_cell.angle_beta   90.00
_cell.angle_gamma   90.00
#
_symmetry.space_group_name_H-M   'P 1'
#
loop_
_entity.id
_entity.type
_entity.pdbx_description
1 polymer ?
#
loop_
_entity_poly.entity_id
_entity_poly.type
_entity_poly.pdbx_seq_one_letter_code
_entity_poly.pdbx_strand_id
1 'polypeptide(L)'
;MAAVLGLVSCSETDNTYNPYENWQSRNAKWYEDTVQVARQAIAQAQAEYGEEWEDHCQWRMYKSLFKSPGSTGPLTDSICVRILERGADPSGKGSPAYNDSVHISYRGWMMPVYNYTGNGSEMGMVQDVFDTSYFGDYNPETAAPTLMSVRNLIEGFSTAIQYMVEGDDWMVFIPYTLAYGTEGSGKIPGYSTLQFRVHMVRWYESGTGTPGGWE
;
A
#
# COMPACT_ATOMS: atom_id res chain seq x y z
N MET A 1 65.29 2.27 31.66
CA MET A 1 64.07 3.00 31.32
C MET A 1 63.42 2.29 30.13
N ALA A 2 62.35 1.54 30.38
CA ALA A 2 61.60 0.87 29.33
C ALA A 2 60.36 1.71 28.99
N ALA A 3 60.27 2.15 27.75
CA ALA A 3 59.11 2.89 27.25
C ALA A 3 57.99 1.91 26.85
N VAL A 4 56.86 1.98 27.55
CA VAL A 4 55.65 1.25 27.19
C VAL A 4 54.89 2.08 26.15
N LEU A 5 54.90 1.62 24.90
CA LEU A 5 54.01 2.14 23.85
C LEU A 5 52.62 1.56 24.09
N GLY A 6 51.70 2.41 24.56
CA GLY A 6 50.27 2.08 24.60
C GLY A 6 49.72 2.12 23.19
N LEU A 7 49.22 0.98 22.69
CA LEU A 7 48.41 0.89 21.50
C LEU A 7 47.02 1.42 21.85
N VAL A 8 46.70 2.61 21.38
CA VAL A 8 45.30 3.12 21.37
C VAL A 8 44.63 2.39 20.22
N SER A 9 43.84 1.36 20.54
CA SER A 9 42.88 0.77 19.63
C SER A 9 41.74 1.77 19.41
N CYS A 10 41.78 2.47 18.28
CA CYS A 10 40.57 3.14 17.79
C CYS A 10 39.57 2.04 17.42
N SER A 11 38.55 1.87 18.25
CA SER A 11 37.36 1.18 17.82
C SER A 11 36.67 2.10 16.81
N GLU A 12 36.84 1.82 15.52
CA GLU A 12 35.98 2.35 14.49
C GLU A 12 34.58 1.86 14.85
N THR A 13 33.76 2.75 15.36
CA THR A 13 32.30 2.53 15.39
C THR A 13 31.87 2.56 13.94
N ASP A 14 31.67 1.38 13.39
CA ASP A 14 31.08 1.18 12.08
C ASP A 14 29.65 1.75 12.14
N ASN A 15 29.53 3.02 11.81
CA ASN A 15 28.26 3.75 11.80
C ASN A 15 27.54 3.43 10.48
N THR A 16 27.36 2.10 10.22
CA THR A 16 26.63 1.60 9.06
C THR A 16 25.17 1.96 9.26
N TYR A 17 24.69 2.92 8.50
CA TYR A 17 23.28 3.30 8.47
C TYR A 17 22.43 2.09 8.11
N ASN A 18 21.51 1.72 9.01
CA ASN A 18 20.52 0.68 8.76
C ASN A 18 19.17 1.34 8.40
N PRO A 19 18.72 1.29 7.14
CA PRO A 19 17.44 1.87 6.73
C PRO A 19 16.23 1.22 7.43
N TYR A 20 16.41 0.03 7.99
CA TYR A 20 15.37 -0.74 8.69
C TYR A 20 15.45 -0.61 10.23
N GLU A 21 16.30 0.27 10.74
CA GLU A 21 16.34 0.53 12.18
C GLU A 21 14.98 1.03 12.68
N ASN A 22 14.51 0.47 13.82
CA ASN A 22 13.18 0.75 14.39
C ASN A 22 12.02 0.55 13.39
N TRP A 23 12.16 -0.39 12.44
CA TRP A 23 11.24 -0.59 11.33
C TRP A 23 9.79 -0.75 11.77
N GLN A 24 9.53 -1.61 12.77
CA GLN A 24 8.18 -1.85 13.29
C GLN A 24 7.51 -0.56 13.80
N SER A 25 8.18 0.18 14.68
CA SER A 25 7.61 1.39 15.29
C SER A 25 7.42 2.51 14.25
N ARG A 26 8.34 2.63 13.29
CA ARG A 26 8.24 3.61 12.19
C ARG A 26 7.08 3.29 11.26
N ASN A 27 6.89 2.03 10.89
CA ASN A 27 5.76 1.60 10.06
C ASN A 27 4.42 1.80 10.77
N ALA A 28 4.34 1.44 12.06
CA ALA A 28 3.15 1.68 12.87
C ALA A 28 2.79 3.18 12.91
N LYS A 29 3.78 4.03 13.17
CA LYS A 29 3.60 5.49 13.21
C LYS A 29 3.18 6.04 11.85
N TRP A 30 3.82 5.61 10.77
CA TRP A 30 3.49 6.07 9.42
C TRP A 30 2.05 5.70 9.02
N TYR A 31 1.62 4.48 9.36
CA TYR A 31 0.23 4.07 9.13
C TYR A 31 -0.76 4.86 10.01
N GLU A 32 -0.45 5.05 11.28
CA GLU A 32 -1.26 5.86 12.21
C GLU A 32 -1.43 7.30 11.69
N ASP A 33 -0.35 7.93 11.24
CA ASP A 33 -0.39 9.29 10.67
C ASP A 33 -1.27 9.33 9.40
N THR A 34 -1.17 8.31 8.55
CA THR A 34 -2.03 8.18 7.36
C THR A 34 -3.51 8.06 7.74
N VAL A 35 -3.83 7.24 8.74
CA VAL A 35 -5.20 7.09 9.27
C VAL A 35 -5.71 8.40 9.88
N GLN A 36 -4.87 9.16 10.58
CA GLN A 36 -5.26 10.47 11.13
C GLN A 36 -5.61 11.45 10.02
N VAL A 37 -4.80 11.55 8.96
CA VAL A 37 -5.09 12.40 7.79
C VAL A 37 -6.41 12.02 7.15
N ALA A 38 -6.64 10.72 6.92
CA ALA A 38 -7.88 10.24 6.34
C ALA A 38 -9.10 10.57 7.19
N ARG A 39 -9.02 10.32 8.50
CA ARG A 39 -10.13 10.61 9.44
C ARG A 39 -10.46 12.10 9.52
N GLN A 40 -9.45 12.96 9.55
CA GLN A 40 -9.65 14.40 9.56
C GLN A 40 -10.34 14.87 8.28
N ALA A 41 -9.90 14.40 7.10
CA ALA A 41 -10.49 14.74 5.83
C ALA A 41 -11.96 14.25 5.73
N ILE A 42 -12.22 13.02 6.17
CA ILE A 42 -13.57 12.42 6.19
C ILE A 42 -14.48 13.23 7.14
N ALA A 43 -14.04 13.50 8.36
CA ALA A 43 -14.83 14.24 9.34
C ALA A 43 -15.15 15.67 8.86
N GLN A 44 -14.18 16.34 8.22
CA GLN A 44 -14.39 17.66 7.63
C GLN A 44 -15.43 17.59 6.50
N ALA A 45 -15.32 16.65 5.57
CA ALA A 45 -16.27 16.50 4.48
C ALA A 45 -17.68 16.16 4.99
N GLN A 46 -17.80 15.28 5.99
CA GLN A 46 -19.08 14.96 6.63
C GLN A 46 -19.72 16.18 7.30
N ALA A 47 -18.92 17.03 7.95
CA ALA A 47 -19.42 18.24 8.57
C ALA A 47 -19.89 19.30 7.55
N GLU A 48 -19.23 19.36 6.37
CA GLU A 48 -19.51 20.34 5.34
C GLU A 48 -20.62 19.92 4.37
N TYR A 49 -20.63 18.63 3.97
CA TYR A 49 -21.50 18.10 2.90
C TYR A 49 -22.54 17.09 3.38
N GLY A 50 -22.57 16.74 4.69
CA GLY A 50 -23.54 15.81 5.23
C GLY A 50 -23.52 14.44 4.55
N GLU A 51 -24.65 13.99 4.00
CA GLU A 51 -24.78 12.67 3.34
C GLU A 51 -24.02 12.60 2.01
N GLU A 52 -23.72 13.71 1.36
CA GLU A 52 -22.99 13.78 0.08
C GLU A 52 -21.48 13.81 0.25
N TRP A 53 -20.97 13.65 1.49
CA TRP A 53 -19.54 13.78 1.81
C TRP A 53 -18.64 12.91 0.94
N GLU A 54 -19.12 11.74 0.50
CA GLU A 54 -18.34 10.82 -0.32
C GLU A 54 -17.96 11.41 -1.69
N ASP A 55 -18.79 12.27 -2.26
CA ASP A 55 -18.51 12.91 -3.54
C ASP A 55 -17.46 14.03 -3.41
N HIS A 56 -17.29 14.55 -2.20
CA HIS A 56 -16.40 15.67 -1.89
C HIS A 56 -15.12 15.28 -1.14
N CYS A 57 -14.96 14.00 -0.77
CA CYS A 57 -13.78 13.51 -0.08
C CYS A 57 -13.06 12.44 -0.90
N GLN A 58 -11.74 12.57 -1.01
CA GLN A 58 -10.92 11.53 -1.65
C GLN A 58 -10.58 10.38 -0.71
N TRP A 59 -10.72 10.56 0.60
CA TRP A 59 -10.32 9.55 1.58
C TRP A 59 -11.45 8.62 1.95
N ARG A 60 -11.10 7.33 2.13
CA ARG A 60 -11.97 6.28 2.66
C ARG A 60 -11.19 5.42 3.65
N MET A 61 -11.92 4.81 4.55
CA MET A 61 -11.41 3.74 5.40
C MET A 61 -12.35 2.54 5.27
N TYR A 62 -11.79 1.43 4.87
CA TYR A 62 -12.55 0.19 4.74
C TYR A 62 -12.03 -0.84 5.74
N LYS A 63 -12.95 -1.37 6.55
CA LYS A 63 -12.63 -2.52 7.37
C LYS A 63 -12.40 -3.72 6.47
N SER A 64 -11.41 -4.55 6.82
CA SER A 64 -11.16 -5.79 6.11
C SER A 64 -12.41 -6.67 6.09
N LEU A 65 -12.76 -7.16 4.89
CA LEU A 65 -13.88 -8.06 4.68
C LEU A 65 -13.65 -9.45 5.32
N PHE A 66 -12.43 -9.73 5.79
CA PHE A 66 -12.02 -10.97 6.45
C PHE A 66 -12.09 -10.88 7.99
N LYS A 67 -12.35 -9.72 8.54
CA LYS A 67 -12.43 -9.50 9.98
C LYS A 67 -13.87 -9.47 10.47
N SER A 68 -14.11 -10.06 11.64
CA SER A 68 -15.43 -10.08 12.27
C SER A 68 -16.00 -8.67 12.44
N PRO A 69 -17.33 -8.47 12.27
CA PRO A 69 -17.96 -7.15 12.41
C PRO A 69 -17.69 -6.46 13.75
N GLY A 70 -17.46 -7.21 14.83
CA GLY A 70 -17.19 -6.68 16.17
C GLY A 70 -15.72 -6.38 16.48
N SER A 71 -14.76 -6.70 15.59
CA SER A 71 -13.36 -6.36 15.84
C SER A 71 -13.18 -4.85 15.76
N THR A 72 -12.46 -4.27 16.73
CA THR A 72 -12.28 -2.82 16.87
C THR A 72 -10.79 -2.49 16.91
N GLY A 73 -10.17 -2.43 15.77
CA GLY A 73 -8.77 -2.10 15.65
C GLY A 73 -8.46 -1.37 14.35
N PRO A 74 -8.92 -0.10 14.18
CA PRO A 74 -8.79 0.59 12.90
C PRO A 74 -7.35 0.70 12.36
N LEU A 75 -6.36 0.52 13.24
CA LEU A 75 -4.95 0.47 12.85
C LEU A 75 -4.48 -0.94 12.47
N THR A 76 -5.30 -1.97 12.68
CA THR A 76 -4.91 -3.37 12.47
C THR A 76 -5.87 -4.16 11.60
N ASP A 77 -7.11 -3.71 11.46
CA ASP A 77 -8.18 -4.43 10.76
C ASP A 77 -8.86 -3.61 9.65
N SER A 78 -8.32 -2.46 9.32
CA SER A 78 -8.83 -1.58 8.25
C SER A 78 -7.71 -1.17 7.32
N ILE A 79 -8.07 -0.87 6.08
CA ILE A 79 -7.21 -0.21 5.09
C ILE A 79 -7.59 1.26 4.98
N CYS A 80 -6.61 2.08 4.61
CA CYS A 80 -6.82 3.48 4.28
C CYS A 80 -6.70 3.66 2.77
N VAL A 81 -7.60 4.40 2.16
CA VAL A 81 -7.64 4.60 0.71
C VAL A 81 -7.74 6.08 0.38
N ARG A 82 -6.95 6.52 -0.58
CA ARG A 82 -7.12 7.80 -1.26
C ARG A 82 -7.51 7.56 -2.70
N ILE A 83 -8.72 7.95 -3.07
CA ILE A 83 -9.25 7.89 -4.43
C ILE A 83 -8.57 9.01 -5.24
N LEU A 84 -7.81 8.66 -6.25
CA LEU A 84 -7.15 9.59 -7.15
C LEU A 84 -8.06 9.93 -8.33
N GLU A 85 -8.75 8.92 -8.86
CA GLU A 85 -9.76 9.04 -9.90
C GLU A 85 -10.89 8.05 -9.64
N ARG A 86 -12.13 8.49 -9.85
CA ARG A 86 -13.32 7.62 -9.76
C ARG A 86 -13.61 7.01 -11.11
N GLY A 87 -13.73 5.70 -11.13
CA GLY A 87 -14.14 4.95 -12.30
C GLY A 87 -15.58 5.24 -12.69
N ALA A 88 -15.82 5.25 -13.99
CA ALA A 88 -17.16 5.42 -14.54
C ALA A 88 -17.98 4.13 -14.55
N ASP A 89 -17.36 2.99 -14.16
CA ASP A 89 -17.96 1.66 -14.26
C ASP A 89 -18.67 1.41 -15.61
N PRO A 90 -17.94 1.46 -16.74
CA PRO A 90 -18.57 1.39 -18.06
C PRO A 90 -19.30 0.09 -18.32
N SER A 91 -18.99 -0.96 -17.56
CA SER A 91 -19.70 -2.23 -17.65
C SER A 91 -21.00 -2.27 -16.84
N GLY A 92 -21.17 -1.35 -15.87
CA GLY A 92 -22.29 -1.30 -14.95
C GLY A 92 -22.37 -2.49 -14.01
N LYS A 93 -21.24 -3.22 -13.80
CA LYS A 93 -21.19 -4.43 -12.98
C LYS A 93 -20.96 -4.14 -11.49
N GLY A 94 -20.53 -2.93 -11.16
CA GLY A 94 -20.07 -2.60 -9.80
C GLY A 94 -18.71 -3.19 -9.48
N SER A 95 -18.52 -3.61 -8.23
CA SER A 95 -17.25 -4.11 -7.72
C SER A 95 -17.15 -5.63 -7.80
N PRO A 96 -15.94 -6.20 -8.00
CA PRO A 96 -15.74 -7.65 -8.03
C PRO A 96 -15.95 -8.29 -6.67
N ALA A 97 -16.36 -9.55 -6.68
CA ALA A 97 -16.46 -10.40 -5.50
C ALA A 97 -15.14 -11.14 -5.22
N TYR A 98 -15.04 -11.79 -4.07
CA TYR A 98 -13.86 -12.53 -3.61
C TYR A 98 -13.37 -13.61 -4.59
N ASN A 99 -14.29 -14.29 -5.29
CA ASN A 99 -13.95 -15.37 -6.21
C ASN A 99 -13.66 -14.90 -7.64
N ASP A 100 -13.81 -13.62 -7.91
CA ASP A 100 -13.63 -13.05 -9.24
C ASP A 100 -12.16 -12.84 -9.59
N SER A 101 -11.94 -12.50 -10.85
CA SER A 101 -10.62 -12.14 -11.36
C SER A 101 -10.62 -10.71 -11.88
N VAL A 102 -9.48 -10.03 -11.74
CA VAL A 102 -9.34 -8.62 -12.11
C VAL A 102 -8.15 -8.42 -13.04
N HIS A 103 -8.29 -7.57 -14.02
CA HIS A 103 -7.18 -6.94 -14.74
C HIS A 103 -6.88 -5.60 -14.11
N ILE A 104 -5.72 -5.49 -13.50
CA ILE A 104 -5.24 -4.28 -12.82
C ILE A 104 -3.85 -3.91 -13.27
N SER A 105 -3.57 -2.62 -13.33
CA SER A 105 -2.21 -2.11 -13.34
C SER A 105 -1.88 -1.57 -11.96
N TYR A 106 -0.74 -1.96 -11.39
CA TYR A 106 -0.41 -1.57 -10.02
C TYR A 106 1.08 -1.36 -9.82
N ARG A 107 1.39 -0.60 -8.77
CA ARG A 107 2.74 -0.47 -8.21
C ARG A 107 2.66 -0.46 -6.69
N GLY A 108 3.52 -1.25 -6.06
CA GLY A 108 3.60 -1.41 -4.63
C GLY A 108 4.91 -0.88 -4.05
N TRP A 109 4.83 -0.12 -2.96
CA TRP A 109 5.96 0.43 -2.23
C TRP A 109 5.89 0.06 -0.76
N MET A 110 7.07 -0.05 -0.15
CA MET A 110 7.22 -0.02 1.30
C MET A 110 7.15 1.43 1.82
N MET A 111 7.11 1.59 3.13
CA MET A 111 7.26 2.90 3.77
C MET A 111 8.54 3.59 3.29
N PRO A 112 8.51 4.92 3.02
CA PRO A 112 9.71 5.66 2.65
C PRO A 112 10.82 5.56 3.72
N VAL A 113 12.04 5.37 3.27
CA VAL A 113 13.24 5.36 4.12
C VAL A 113 14.17 6.50 3.71
N TYR A 114 14.97 6.99 4.65
CA TYR A 114 16.06 7.90 4.32
C TYR A 114 17.21 7.09 3.72
N ASN A 115 17.66 7.46 2.54
CA ASN A 115 18.85 6.87 1.96
C ASN A 115 20.05 7.76 2.30
N TYR A 116 21.01 7.18 3.02
CA TYR A 116 22.27 7.83 3.33
C TYR A 116 23.29 7.48 2.23
N THR A 117 23.54 8.42 1.33
CA THR A 117 24.68 8.28 0.43
C THR A 117 25.94 8.57 1.23
N GLY A 118 26.85 7.59 1.34
CA GLY A 118 28.00 7.56 2.24
C GLY A 118 29.02 8.72 2.18
N ASN A 119 28.68 9.83 1.56
CA ASN A 119 29.48 11.06 1.48
C ASN A 119 29.01 12.19 2.40
N GLY A 120 28.07 11.92 3.30
CA GLY A 120 27.65 12.90 4.32
C GLY A 120 26.81 14.08 3.82
N SER A 121 26.40 14.11 2.56
CA SER A 121 25.91 15.34 1.96
C SER A 121 24.42 15.44 1.66
N GLU A 122 23.65 14.37 1.50
CA GLU A 122 22.20 14.52 1.28
C GLU A 122 21.42 13.29 1.76
N MET A 123 20.59 13.48 2.78
CA MET A 123 19.54 12.52 3.13
C MET A 123 18.35 12.75 2.20
N GLY A 124 18.20 11.91 1.17
CA GLY A 124 16.99 11.84 0.36
C GLY A 124 16.03 10.79 0.91
N MET A 125 14.73 11.05 0.88
CA MET A 125 13.74 10.00 1.09
C MET A 125 13.65 9.14 -0.17
N VAL A 126 13.85 7.84 -0.02
CA VAL A 126 13.68 6.84 -1.08
C VAL A 126 12.54 5.90 -0.68
N GLN A 127 11.68 5.62 -1.61
CA GLN A 127 10.60 4.66 -1.44
C GLN A 127 10.84 3.49 -2.39
N ASP A 128 11.17 2.32 -1.82
CA ASP A 128 11.48 1.14 -2.59
C ASP A 128 10.21 0.53 -3.20
N VAL A 129 10.21 0.38 -4.52
CA VAL A 129 9.21 -0.40 -5.25
C VAL A 129 9.54 -1.88 -5.07
N PHE A 130 8.65 -2.63 -4.44
CA PHE A 130 8.84 -4.06 -4.26
C PHE A 130 8.16 -4.89 -5.35
N ASP A 131 7.11 -4.35 -5.97
CA ASP A 131 6.35 -5.00 -7.03
C ASP A 131 5.67 -3.98 -7.95
N THR A 132 5.59 -4.27 -9.25
CA THR A 132 4.95 -3.39 -10.23
C THR A 132 4.58 -4.14 -11.51
N SER A 133 3.43 -3.81 -12.10
CA SER A 133 3.01 -4.30 -13.41
C SER A 133 3.41 -3.38 -14.57
N TYR A 134 3.95 -2.18 -14.29
CA TYR A 134 4.37 -1.21 -15.32
C TYR A 134 5.63 -0.44 -14.89
N PHE A 135 6.36 0.09 -15.87
CA PHE A 135 7.55 0.90 -15.65
C PHE A 135 7.29 2.39 -15.99
N GLY A 136 8.03 3.28 -15.35
CA GLY A 136 7.84 4.72 -15.54
C GLY A 136 6.53 5.24 -14.94
N ASP A 137 5.98 6.29 -15.54
CA ASP A 137 4.65 6.79 -15.20
C ASP A 137 3.58 5.88 -15.81
N TYR A 138 2.46 5.76 -15.08
CA TYR A 138 1.35 4.98 -15.59
C TYR A 138 0.77 5.62 -16.85
N ASN A 139 0.67 4.82 -17.91
CA ASN A 139 0.01 5.18 -19.16
C ASN A 139 -0.91 4.03 -19.57
N PRO A 140 -2.24 4.22 -19.60
CA PRO A 140 -3.20 3.17 -19.92
C PRO A 140 -3.04 2.59 -21.33
N GLU A 141 -2.45 3.34 -22.27
CA GLU A 141 -2.22 2.89 -23.65
C GLU A 141 -1.04 1.91 -23.77
N THR A 142 -0.09 1.96 -22.82
CA THR A 142 1.14 1.16 -22.87
C THR A 142 1.30 0.20 -21.72
N ALA A 143 0.59 0.40 -20.61
CA ALA A 143 0.61 -0.50 -19.47
C ALA A 143 -0.17 -1.77 -19.79
N ALA A 144 0.49 -2.92 -19.64
CA ALA A 144 -0.16 -4.22 -19.73
C ALA A 144 -0.74 -4.60 -18.36
N PRO A 145 -2.07 -4.60 -18.19
CA PRO A 145 -2.67 -5.00 -16.92
C PRO A 145 -2.38 -6.47 -16.62
N THR A 146 -2.20 -6.77 -15.36
CA THR A 146 -1.98 -8.14 -14.88
C THR A 146 -3.31 -8.75 -14.47
N LEU A 147 -3.58 -9.98 -14.93
CA LEU A 147 -4.73 -10.77 -14.49
C LEU A 147 -4.43 -11.38 -13.12
N MET A 148 -5.26 -11.08 -12.14
CA MET A 148 -5.15 -11.60 -10.78
C MET A 148 -6.49 -12.16 -10.29
N SER A 149 -6.46 -13.24 -9.52
CA SER A 149 -7.63 -13.71 -8.78
C SER A 149 -7.70 -12.96 -7.43
N VAL A 150 -8.85 -12.36 -7.12
CA VAL A 150 -9.06 -11.56 -5.89
C VAL A 150 -8.72 -12.36 -4.63
N ARG A 151 -9.08 -13.65 -4.61
CA ARG A 151 -8.83 -14.58 -3.48
C ARG A 151 -7.35 -14.87 -3.21
N ASN A 152 -6.46 -14.62 -4.17
CA ASN A 152 -5.03 -14.90 -4.06
C ASN A 152 -4.22 -13.67 -3.61
N LEU A 153 -4.88 -12.53 -3.42
CA LEU A 153 -4.26 -11.29 -2.97
C LEU A 153 -4.13 -11.28 -1.44
N ILE A 154 -3.19 -10.50 -0.91
CA ILE A 154 -3.13 -10.22 0.53
C ILE A 154 -4.44 -9.59 1.00
N GLU A 155 -4.81 -9.84 2.26
CA GLU A 155 -6.12 -9.49 2.83
C GLU A 155 -6.53 -8.03 2.58
N GLY A 156 -5.62 -7.08 2.84
CA GLY A 156 -5.91 -5.66 2.63
C GLY A 156 -6.07 -5.28 1.16
N PHE A 157 -5.29 -5.88 0.27
CA PHE A 157 -5.39 -5.61 -1.17
C PHE A 157 -6.67 -6.22 -1.76
N SER A 158 -7.00 -7.47 -1.37
CA SER A 158 -8.27 -8.11 -1.71
C SER A 158 -9.47 -7.29 -1.22
N THR A 159 -9.38 -6.71 -0.02
CA THR A 159 -10.41 -5.81 0.50
C THR A 159 -10.56 -4.56 -0.40
N ALA A 160 -9.47 -3.89 -0.76
CA ALA A 160 -9.54 -2.70 -1.62
C ALA A 160 -10.20 -3.02 -2.97
N ILE A 161 -9.76 -4.10 -3.63
CA ILE A 161 -10.27 -4.53 -4.93
C ILE A 161 -11.80 -4.75 -4.89
N GLN A 162 -12.34 -5.31 -3.82
CA GLN A 162 -13.78 -5.57 -3.67
C GLN A 162 -14.62 -4.30 -3.41
N TYR A 163 -14.00 -3.13 -3.30
CA TYR A 163 -14.68 -1.82 -3.25
C TYR A 163 -14.43 -0.98 -4.50
N MET A 164 -13.51 -1.37 -5.37
CA MET A 164 -13.20 -0.66 -6.61
C MET A 164 -14.17 -1.04 -7.74
N VAL A 165 -14.40 -0.09 -8.65
CA VAL A 165 -15.12 -0.32 -9.90
C VAL A 165 -14.18 -0.11 -11.11
N GLU A 166 -14.60 -0.55 -12.29
CA GLU A 166 -13.81 -0.35 -13.52
C GLU A 166 -13.54 1.14 -13.79
N GLY A 167 -12.29 1.48 -14.00
CA GLY A 167 -11.77 2.83 -14.21
C GLY A 167 -11.24 3.53 -12.95
N ASP A 168 -11.42 2.96 -11.77
CA ASP A 168 -10.87 3.52 -10.53
C ASP A 168 -9.33 3.57 -10.53
N ASP A 169 -8.77 4.65 -10.01
CA ASP A 169 -7.36 4.81 -9.67
C ASP A 169 -7.24 5.18 -8.18
N TRP A 170 -6.70 4.28 -7.40
CA TRP A 170 -6.64 4.43 -5.95
C TRP A 170 -5.21 4.30 -5.41
N MET A 171 -4.91 5.09 -4.39
CA MET A 171 -3.78 4.86 -3.50
C MET A 171 -4.28 4.13 -2.26
N VAL A 172 -3.76 2.93 -2.01
CA VAL A 172 -4.18 2.03 -0.93
C VAL A 172 -3.05 1.86 0.07
N PHE A 173 -3.34 2.08 1.35
CA PHE A 173 -2.40 1.90 2.46
C PHE A 173 -2.87 0.72 3.30
N ILE A 174 -2.01 -0.27 3.46
CA ILE A 174 -2.32 -1.56 4.07
C ILE A 174 -1.39 -1.78 5.26
N PRO A 175 -1.92 -1.89 6.51
CA PRO A 175 -1.09 -2.21 7.66
C PRO A 175 -0.53 -3.64 7.54
N TYR A 176 0.59 -3.91 8.19
CA TYR A 176 1.25 -5.22 8.15
C TYR A 176 0.32 -6.39 8.52
N THR A 177 -0.66 -6.17 9.41
CA THR A 177 -1.64 -7.16 9.86
C THR A 177 -2.59 -7.65 8.76
N LEU A 178 -2.77 -6.87 7.70
CA LEU A 178 -3.57 -7.17 6.51
C LEU A 178 -2.69 -7.40 5.27
N ALA A 179 -1.37 -7.48 5.47
CA ALA A 179 -0.34 -7.71 4.45
C ALA A 179 0.45 -9.00 4.75
N TYR A 180 1.74 -8.90 4.99
CA TYR A 180 2.63 -10.04 5.20
C TYR A 180 2.98 -10.30 6.68
N GLY A 181 2.26 -9.68 7.60
CA GLY A 181 2.37 -9.96 9.03
C GLY A 181 3.72 -9.59 9.65
N THR A 182 4.06 -10.34 10.69
CA THR A 182 5.30 -10.18 11.46
C THR A 182 6.52 -10.79 10.77
N GLU A 183 6.29 -11.73 9.86
CA GLU A 183 7.36 -12.49 9.19
C GLU A 183 7.86 -11.78 7.91
N GLY A 184 7.00 -11.02 7.25
CA GLY A 184 7.30 -10.42 5.95
C GLY A 184 7.22 -11.42 4.79
N SER A 185 7.73 -11.04 3.62
CA SER A 185 7.77 -11.89 2.42
C SER A 185 8.86 -11.44 1.46
N GLY A 186 9.78 -12.32 1.10
CA GLY A 186 10.85 -12.01 0.15
C GLY A 186 11.69 -10.81 0.60
N LYS A 187 11.62 -9.69 -0.13
CA LYS A 187 12.33 -8.45 0.19
C LYS A 187 11.57 -7.55 1.17
N ILE A 188 10.34 -7.89 1.52
CA ILE A 188 9.49 -7.09 2.40
C ILE A 188 9.72 -7.56 3.84
N PRO A 189 10.33 -6.73 4.71
CA PRO A 189 10.52 -7.08 6.12
C PRO A 189 9.18 -7.28 6.84
N GLY A 190 9.18 -8.06 7.91
CA GLY A 190 8.03 -8.14 8.82
C GLY A 190 7.63 -6.77 9.35
N TYR A 191 6.38 -6.61 9.74
CA TYR A 191 5.79 -5.34 10.21
C TYR A 191 5.75 -4.22 9.16
N SER A 192 5.91 -4.52 7.87
CA SER A 192 5.84 -3.52 6.81
C SER A 192 4.42 -3.09 6.52
N THR A 193 4.15 -1.80 6.65
CA THR A 193 2.98 -1.16 6.04
C THR A 193 3.25 -0.99 4.55
N LEU A 194 2.31 -1.39 3.72
CA LEU A 194 2.44 -1.32 2.27
C LEU A 194 1.56 -0.22 1.70
N GLN A 195 2.06 0.39 0.63
CA GLN A 195 1.34 1.36 -0.17
C GLN A 195 1.24 0.82 -1.60
N PHE A 196 0.04 0.88 -2.18
CA PHE A 196 -0.16 0.51 -3.57
C PHE A 196 -0.89 1.64 -4.31
N ARG A 197 -0.48 1.92 -5.55
CA ARG A 197 -1.34 2.57 -6.52
C ARG A 197 -1.93 1.48 -7.39
N VAL A 198 -3.25 1.52 -7.58
CA VAL A 198 -4.01 0.48 -8.28
C VAL A 198 -4.94 1.14 -9.27
N HIS A 199 -4.83 0.72 -10.54
CA HIS A 199 -5.75 1.09 -11.60
C HIS A 199 -6.60 -0.13 -11.94
N MET A 200 -7.91 -0.06 -11.70
CA MET A 200 -8.87 -1.11 -12.04
C MET A 200 -9.25 -1.00 -13.51
N VAL A 201 -8.74 -1.89 -14.34
CA VAL A 201 -9.01 -1.86 -15.79
C VAL A 201 -10.31 -2.58 -16.11
N ARG A 202 -10.47 -3.80 -15.59
CA ARG A 202 -11.65 -4.65 -15.82
C ARG A 202 -11.72 -5.77 -14.79
N TRP A 203 -12.91 -6.33 -14.58
CA TRP A 203 -13.05 -7.55 -13.80
C TRP A 203 -13.97 -8.59 -14.49
N TYR A 204 -13.84 -9.84 -14.05
CA TYR A 204 -14.50 -11.01 -14.65
C TYR A 204 -15.12 -11.86 -13.55
N GLU A 205 -16.40 -12.13 -13.70
CA GLU A 205 -17.16 -12.96 -12.78
C GLU A 205 -16.64 -14.40 -12.80
N SER A 206 -16.52 -15.02 -11.65
CA SER A 206 -16.11 -16.41 -11.51
C SER A 206 -17.08 -17.34 -12.22
N GLY A 207 -16.54 -18.25 -13.05
CA GLY A 207 -17.33 -19.24 -13.80
C GLY A 207 -17.85 -18.75 -15.15
N THR A 208 -17.64 -17.51 -15.54
CA THR A 208 -18.09 -16.99 -16.85
C THR A 208 -17.10 -17.21 -18.00
N GLY A 209 -16.11 -18.07 -17.79
CA GLY A 209 -15.06 -18.41 -18.75
C GLY A 209 -13.72 -17.73 -18.42
N THR A 210 -12.64 -18.29 -18.92
CA THR A 210 -11.33 -17.65 -18.84
C THR A 210 -11.37 -16.34 -19.61
N PRO A 211 -10.87 -15.22 -19.04
CA PRO A 211 -10.70 -14.01 -19.80
C PRO A 211 -9.82 -14.35 -21.03
N GLY A 212 -10.44 -14.47 -22.19
CA GLY A 212 -9.73 -14.63 -23.45
C GLY A 212 -8.75 -13.47 -23.61
N GLY A 213 -7.60 -13.73 -24.21
CA GLY A 213 -6.55 -12.73 -24.39
C GLY A 213 -7.07 -11.40 -24.94
N TRP A 214 -6.22 -10.45 -24.88
CA TRP A 214 -6.35 -9.08 -25.41
C TRP A 214 -7.16 -9.08 -26.75
N GLU A 215 -8.42 -8.68 -26.70
CA GLU A 215 -9.20 -8.19 -27.83
C GLU A 215 -9.28 -6.67 -27.77
#